data_708216e643da5393220e50a8ad4c4c22
#
_entry.id   708216e643da5393220e50a8ad4c4c22
#
_cell.length_a   1.000
_cell.length_b   1.000
_cell.length_c   1.000
_cell.angle_alpha   90.00
_cell.angle_beta   90.00
_cell.angle_gamma   90.00
#
_symmetry.space_group_name_H-M   'P 1'
#
loop_
_entity.id
_entity.type
_entity.pdbx_description
1 polymer ?
#
loop_
_entity_poly.entity_id
_entity_poly.type
_entity_poly.pdbx_seq_one_letter_code
_entity_poly.pdbx_strand_id
1 'polypeptide(L)'
;MNSSYYQNQINRLEKDIADLQKKIADENKKEIDKNKQIDSVHRTINKNTSISTLNSKQRQIDGYQKDILNCRTKIASYQKSIATKSAELGKKRQELLKAQQSEQKKLQDDQLKFQKKLQSEIEIQKRHLETLIAQNYSTQNNKLVSTEDIPEPTKQYDFFISHASEDKDDIVRDLAEALRNNGFEV
;
A
#
# COMPACT_ATOMS: atom_id res chain seq x y z
N MET A 1 -1.54 -0.38 -16.35
CA MET A 1 -2.64 -0.78 -15.45
C MET A 1 -2.18 -0.55 -14.03
N ASN A 2 -3.07 -0.04 -13.17
CA ASN A 2 -2.79 0.35 -11.78
C ASN A 2 -2.78 -0.91 -10.88
N SER A 3 -1.97 -0.94 -9.82
CA SER A 3 -1.89 -2.01 -8.81
C SER A 3 -3.27 -2.35 -8.22
N SER A 4 -4.13 -1.36 -7.99
CA SER A 4 -5.50 -1.52 -7.51
C SER A 4 -6.36 -2.41 -8.43
N TYR A 5 -6.18 -2.34 -9.74
CA TYR A 5 -6.90 -3.21 -10.69
C TYR A 5 -6.55 -4.69 -10.47
N TYR A 6 -5.26 -5.01 -10.33
CA TYR A 6 -4.83 -6.39 -10.09
C TYR A 6 -5.26 -6.88 -8.71
N GLN A 7 -5.23 -6.03 -7.70
CA GLN A 7 -5.72 -6.37 -6.36
C GLN A 7 -7.20 -6.76 -6.38
N ASN A 8 -8.03 -6.02 -7.12
CA ASN A 8 -9.46 -6.35 -7.26
C ASN A 8 -9.68 -7.69 -7.99
N GLN A 9 -8.85 -8.01 -8.99
CA GLN A 9 -8.90 -9.29 -9.68
C GLN A 9 -8.51 -10.46 -8.75
N ILE A 10 -7.46 -10.27 -7.94
CA ILE A 10 -7.02 -11.23 -6.93
C ILE A 10 -8.14 -11.52 -5.95
N ASN A 11 -8.76 -10.47 -5.38
CA ASN A 11 -9.85 -10.62 -4.41
C ASN A 11 -11.05 -11.39 -4.98
N ARG A 12 -11.37 -11.18 -6.26
CA ARG A 12 -12.43 -11.93 -6.96
C ARG A 12 -12.07 -13.40 -7.12
N LEU A 13 -10.84 -13.71 -7.55
CA LEU A 13 -10.39 -15.09 -7.73
C LEU A 13 -10.34 -15.84 -6.40
N GLU A 14 -9.89 -15.19 -5.33
CA GLU A 14 -9.87 -15.76 -3.97
C GLU A 14 -11.28 -16.09 -3.48
N LYS A 15 -12.24 -15.17 -3.70
CA LYS A 15 -13.64 -15.40 -3.39
C LYS A 15 -14.21 -16.59 -4.18
N ASP A 16 -13.96 -16.64 -5.49
CA ASP A 16 -14.43 -17.73 -6.34
C ASP A 16 -13.87 -19.08 -5.89
N ILE A 17 -12.59 -19.14 -5.50
CA ILE A 17 -11.96 -20.34 -4.97
C ILE A 17 -12.62 -20.77 -3.66
N ALA A 18 -12.87 -19.83 -2.74
CA ALA A 18 -13.56 -20.11 -1.48
C ALA A 18 -14.98 -20.63 -1.70
N ASP A 19 -15.73 -20.08 -2.65
CA ASP A 19 -17.07 -20.54 -3.01
C ASP A 19 -17.04 -21.98 -3.59
N LEU A 20 -16.04 -22.31 -4.39
CA LEU A 20 -15.85 -23.66 -4.92
C LEU A 20 -15.48 -24.66 -3.81
N GLN A 21 -14.62 -24.28 -2.86
CA GLN A 21 -14.30 -25.09 -1.70
C GLN A 21 -15.51 -25.39 -0.83
N LYS A 22 -16.40 -24.40 -0.65
CA LYS A 22 -17.67 -24.58 0.05
C LYS A 22 -18.56 -25.60 -0.68
N LYS A 23 -18.67 -25.48 -2.01
CA LYS A 23 -19.42 -26.48 -2.82
C LYS A 23 -18.87 -27.87 -2.66
N ILE A 24 -17.54 -28.06 -2.62
CA ILE A 24 -16.90 -29.34 -2.36
C ILE A 24 -17.30 -29.89 -0.99
N ALA A 25 -17.27 -29.03 0.05
CA ALA A 25 -17.67 -29.43 1.38
C ALA A 25 -19.15 -29.87 1.43
N ASP A 26 -20.03 -29.19 0.73
CA ASP A 26 -21.45 -29.54 0.63
C ASP A 26 -21.67 -30.88 -0.10
N GLU A 27 -20.95 -31.12 -1.20
CA GLU A 27 -21.05 -32.44 -1.91
C GLU A 27 -20.44 -33.57 -1.07
N ASN A 28 -19.33 -33.34 -0.34
CA ASN A 28 -18.78 -34.32 0.60
C ASN A 28 -19.79 -34.70 1.71
N LYS A 29 -20.50 -33.70 2.24
CA LYS A 29 -21.56 -33.94 3.23
C LYS A 29 -22.66 -34.80 2.66
N LYS A 30 -23.13 -34.55 1.42
CA LYS A 30 -24.11 -35.36 0.73
C LYS A 30 -23.62 -36.79 0.53
N GLU A 31 -22.35 -37.00 0.14
CA GLU A 31 -21.73 -38.29 0.01
C GLU A 31 -21.77 -39.09 1.33
N ILE A 32 -21.37 -38.42 2.44
CA ILE A 32 -21.43 -39.03 3.77
C ILE A 32 -22.86 -39.44 4.13
N ASP A 33 -23.85 -38.60 3.88
CA ASP A 33 -25.24 -38.87 4.21
C ASP A 33 -25.78 -40.03 3.35
N LYS A 34 -25.38 -40.16 2.07
CA LYS A 34 -25.72 -41.32 1.22
C LYS A 34 -25.07 -42.63 1.71
N ASN A 35 -23.81 -42.56 2.16
CA ASN A 35 -23.16 -43.72 2.76
C ASN A 35 -23.90 -44.19 4.03
N LYS A 36 -24.31 -43.27 4.91
CA LYS A 36 -25.14 -43.61 6.09
C LYS A 36 -26.47 -44.27 5.69
N GLN A 37 -27.10 -43.82 4.58
CA GLN A 37 -28.33 -44.42 4.08
C GLN A 37 -28.06 -45.84 3.59
N ILE A 38 -26.96 -46.12 2.89
CA ILE A 38 -26.54 -47.47 2.49
C ILE A 38 -26.35 -48.35 3.72
N ASP A 39 -25.61 -47.84 4.72
CA ASP A 39 -25.38 -48.61 5.98
C ASP A 39 -26.69 -48.90 6.69
N SER A 40 -27.64 -47.96 6.70
CA SER A 40 -28.97 -48.18 7.26
C SER A 40 -29.73 -49.30 6.53
N VAL A 41 -29.69 -49.32 5.18
CA VAL A 41 -30.30 -50.38 4.40
C VAL A 41 -29.64 -51.72 4.69
N HIS A 42 -28.31 -51.78 4.76
CA HIS A 42 -27.60 -53.02 5.09
C HIS A 42 -27.99 -53.61 6.44
N ARG A 43 -28.17 -52.77 7.47
CA ARG A 43 -28.59 -53.19 8.82
C ARG A 43 -29.98 -53.80 8.85
N THR A 44 -30.83 -53.51 7.85
CA THR A 44 -32.17 -54.06 7.76
C THR A 44 -32.23 -55.40 7.02
N ILE A 45 -31.10 -55.88 6.45
CA ILE A 45 -30.97 -57.16 5.79
C ILE A 45 -30.60 -58.22 6.85
N ASN A 46 -31.40 -59.27 6.97
CA ASN A 46 -31.16 -60.37 7.90
C ASN A 46 -31.40 -61.73 7.19
N LYS A 47 -31.14 -62.86 7.91
CA LYS A 47 -31.27 -64.20 7.35
C LYS A 47 -32.68 -64.54 6.88
N ASN A 48 -33.70 -63.88 7.36
CA ASN A 48 -35.10 -64.10 7.04
C ASN A 48 -35.65 -63.12 5.98
N THR A 49 -34.77 -62.25 5.39
CA THR A 49 -35.19 -61.35 4.36
C THR A 49 -35.55 -62.01 3.07
N SER A 50 -36.76 -61.86 2.55
CA SER A 50 -37.21 -62.46 1.29
C SER A 50 -36.37 -62.00 0.09
N ILE A 51 -36.25 -62.79 -0.93
CA ILE A 51 -35.52 -62.51 -2.18
C ILE A 51 -36.07 -61.22 -2.82
N SER A 52 -37.40 -61.08 -2.85
CA SER A 52 -38.02 -59.86 -3.39
C SER A 52 -37.61 -58.58 -2.64
N THR A 53 -37.58 -58.64 -1.29
CA THR A 53 -37.14 -57.55 -0.44
C THR A 53 -35.65 -57.26 -0.62
N LEU A 54 -34.81 -58.32 -0.78
CA LEU A 54 -33.39 -58.18 -1.05
C LEU A 54 -33.13 -57.43 -2.35
N ASN A 55 -33.83 -57.82 -3.43
CA ASN A 55 -33.74 -57.15 -4.72
C ASN A 55 -34.16 -55.66 -4.65
N SER A 56 -35.23 -55.39 -3.88
CA SER A 56 -35.67 -54.00 -3.67
C SER A 56 -34.61 -53.16 -2.93
N LYS A 57 -34.02 -53.71 -1.86
CA LYS A 57 -32.93 -53.07 -1.09
C LYS A 57 -31.67 -52.89 -1.93
N GLN A 58 -31.33 -53.87 -2.77
CA GLN A 58 -30.19 -53.73 -3.69
C GLN A 58 -30.41 -52.57 -4.65
N ARG A 59 -31.57 -52.42 -5.27
CA ARG A 59 -31.89 -51.28 -6.14
C ARG A 59 -31.80 -49.93 -5.40
N GLN A 60 -32.18 -49.91 -4.12
CA GLN A 60 -32.04 -48.70 -3.30
C GLN A 60 -30.58 -48.36 -3.05
N ILE A 61 -29.74 -49.35 -2.73
CA ILE A 61 -28.29 -49.20 -2.57
C ILE A 61 -27.66 -48.68 -3.88
N ASP A 62 -28.00 -49.28 -5.02
CA ASP A 62 -27.49 -48.92 -6.33
C ASP A 62 -27.86 -47.41 -6.65
N GLY A 63 -29.08 -47.02 -6.26
CA GLY A 63 -29.50 -45.58 -6.35
C GLY A 63 -28.61 -44.67 -5.54
N TYR A 64 -28.32 -45.00 -4.28
CA TYR A 64 -27.44 -44.22 -3.43
C TYR A 64 -25.98 -44.20 -3.95
N GLN A 65 -25.48 -45.33 -4.46
CA GLN A 65 -24.16 -45.38 -5.08
C GLN A 65 -24.04 -44.50 -6.32
N LYS A 66 -25.11 -44.45 -7.15
CA LYS A 66 -25.18 -43.52 -8.26
C LYS A 66 -25.15 -42.06 -7.81
N ASP A 67 -25.86 -41.75 -6.72
CA ASP A 67 -25.82 -40.38 -6.14
C ASP A 67 -24.44 -40.02 -5.65
N ILE A 68 -23.73 -40.93 -4.97
CA ILE A 68 -22.35 -40.82 -4.53
C ILE A 68 -21.42 -40.53 -5.71
N LEU A 69 -21.56 -41.28 -6.81
CA LEU A 69 -20.77 -41.07 -8.03
C LEU A 69 -21.00 -39.67 -8.61
N ASN A 70 -22.24 -39.19 -8.60
CA ASN A 70 -22.58 -37.85 -9.04
C ASN A 70 -21.93 -36.78 -8.15
N CYS A 71 -21.92 -36.97 -6.82
CA CYS A 71 -21.23 -36.07 -5.90
C CYS A 71 -19.73 -36.03 -6.20
N ARG A 72 -19.08 -37.20 -6.37
CA ARG A 72 -17.64 -37.29 -6.69
C ARG A 72 -17.29 -36.63 -8.02
N THR A 73 -18.14 -36.78 -9.04
CA THR A 73 -17.95 -36.15 -10.34
C THR A 73 -17.99 -34.60 -10.22
N LYS A 74 -18.93 -34.07 -9.42
CA LYS A 74 -19.01 -32.66 -9.16
C LYS A 74 -17.78 -32.15 -8.39
N ILE A 75 -17.35 -32.87 -7.35
CA ILE A 75 -16.15 -32.56 -6.56
C ILE A 75 -14.93 -32.49 -7.49
N ALA A 76 -14.73 -33.48 -8.37
CA ALA A 76 -13.63 -33.47 -9.33
C ALA A 76 -13.68 -32.23 -10.27
N SER A 77 -14.88 -31.87 -10.74
CA SER A 77 -15.05 -30.69 -11.59
C SER A 77 -14.72 -29.36 -10.84
N TYR A 78 -15.13 -29.25 -9.58
CA TYR A 78 -14.80 -28.07 -8.73
C TYR A 78 -13.31 -28.01 -8.43
N GLN A 79 -12.66 -29.14 -8.14
CA GLN A 79 -11.21 -29.20 -7.94
C GLN A 79 -10.44 -28.76 -9.19
N LYS A 80 -10.88 -29.19 -10.38
CA LYS A 80 -10.31 -28.72 -11.64
C LYS A 80 -10.47 -27.22 -11.81
N SER A 81 -11.63 -26.68 -11.48
CA SER A 81 -11.90 -25.24 -11.54
C SER A 81 -11.03 -24.45 -10.55
N ILE A 82 -10.83 -24.98 -9.34
CA ILE A 82 -9.92 -24.40 -8.33
C ILE A 82 -8.49 -24.38 -8.87
N ALA A 83 -8.00 -25.46 -9.44
CA ALA A 83 -6.65 -25.54 -9.99
C ALA A 83 -6.42 -24.47 -11.07
N THR A 84 -7.39 -24.28 -11.99
CA THR A 84 -7.34 -23.26 -13.03
C THR A 84 -7.32 -21.83 -12.43
N LYS A 85 -8.23 -21.55 -11.48
CA LYS A 85 -8.31 -20.23 -10.82
C LYS A 85 -7.08 -19.94 -9.96
N SER A 86 -6.51 -20.97 -9.32
CA SER A 86 -5.27 -20.82 -8.55
C SER A 86 -4.06 -20.50 -9.44
N ALA A 87 -3.98 -21.09 -10.62
CA ALA A 87 -2.96 -20.76 -11.60
C ALA A 87 -3.10 -19.30 -12.12
N GLU A 88 -4.34 -18.88 -12.35
CA GLU A 88 -4.64 -17.50 -12.74
C GLU A 88 -4.31 -16.51 -11.60
N LEU A 89 -4.67 -16.85 -10.36
CA LEU A 89 -4.34 -16.08 -9.16
C LEU A 89 -2.82 -15.87 -9.04
N GLY A 90 -2.04 -16.92 -9.27
CA GLY A 90 -0.57 -16.83 -9.28
C GLY A 90 -0.05 -15.81 -10.30
N LYS A 91 -0.61 -15.84 -11.53
CA LYS A 91 -0.26 -14.84 -12.56
C LYS A 91 -0.64 -13.42 -12.15
N LYS A 92 -1.86 -13.23 -11.60
CA LYS A 92 -2.31 -11.91 -11.15
C LYS A 92 -1.49 -11.32 -10.00
N ARG A 93 -1.01 -12.16 -9.09
CA ARG A 93 -0.08 -11.74 -8.03
C ARG A 93 1.27 -11.28 -8.59
N GLN A 94 1.80 -11.95 -9.62
CA GLN A 94 3.02 -11.50 -10.30
C GLN A 94 2.81 -10.18 -11.05
N GLU A 95 1.67 -10.00 -11.73
CA GLU A 95 1.31 -8.75 -12.39
C GLU A 95 1.17 -7.60 -11.40
N LEU A 96 0.55 -7.85 -10.23
CA LEU A 96 0.46 -6.89 -9.13
C LEU A 96 1.84 -6.44 -8.66
N LEU A 97 2.74 -7.38 -8.42
CA LEU A 97 4.11 -7.07 -7.97
C LEU A 97 4.84 -6.17 -8.98
N LYS A 98 4.74 -6.50 -10.28
CA LYS A 98 5.33 -5.68 -11.35
C LYS A 98 4.72 -4.27 -11.40
N ALA A 99 3.40 -4.16 -11.23
CA ALA A 99 2.71 -2.88 -11.21
C ALA A 99 3.18 -2.02 -10.01
N GLN A 100 3.26 -2.61 -8.82
CA GLN A 100 3.76 -1.93 -7.61
C GLN A 100 5.21 -1.44 -7.77
N GLN A 101 6.10 -2.28 -8.32
CA GLN A 101 7.48 -1.89 -8.60
C GLN A 101 7.56 -0.73 -9.60
N SER A 102 6.72 -0.75 -10.64
CA SER A 102 6.65 0.34 -11.62
C SER A 102 6.13 1.64 -11.00
N GLU A 103 5.09 1.57 -10.15
CA GLU A 103 4.54 2.72 -9.43
C GLU A 103 5.59 3.30 -8.45
N GLN A 104 6.30 2.45 -7.72
CA GLN A 104 7.35 2.87 -6.80
C GLN A 104 8.52 3.55 -7.54
N LYS A 105 8.96 2.97 -8.67
CA LYS A 105 10.00 3.59 -9.49
C LYS A 105 9.57 4.96 -10.01
N LYS A 106 8.34 5.08 -10.49
CA LYS A 106 7.80 6.37 -10.94
C LYS A 106 7.79 7.41 -9.82
N LEU A 107 7.36 7.01 -8.61
CA LEU A 107 7.38 7.89 -7.45
C LEU A 107 8.81 8.37 -7.11
N GLN A 108 9.79 7.48 -7.15
CA GLN A 108 11.20 7.82 -6.94
C GLN A 108 11.72 8.78 -8.01
N ASP A 109 11.39 8.54 -9.28
CA ASP A 109 11.77 9.39 -10.40
C ASP A 109 11.14 10.79 -10.26
N ASP A 110 9.89 10.87 -9.85
CA ASP A 110 9.19 12.14 -9.62
C ASP A 110 9.78 12.91 -8.41
N GLN A 111 10.13 12.22 -7.33
CA GLN A 111 10.85 12.81 -6.19
C GLN A 111 12.22 13.36 -6.61
N LEU A 112 12.97 12.60 -7.40
CA LEU A 112 14.28 13.05 -7.90
C LEU A 112 14.17 14.27 -8.81
N LYS A 113 13.16 14.31 -9.67
CA LYS A 113 12.86 15.49 -10.51
C LYS A 113 12.53 16.71 -9.67
N PHE A 114 11.70 16.53 -8.64
CA PHE A 114 11.34 17.60 -7.72
C PHE A 114 12.58 18.16 -6.98
N GLN A 115 13.43 17.28 -6.45
CA GLN A 115 14.68 17.68 -5.80
C GLN A 115 15.60 18.48 -6.75
N LYS A 116 15.78 18.00 -7.99
CA LYS A 116 16.59 18.72 -9.00
C LYS A 116 16.01 20.10 -9.31
N LYS A 117 14.68 20.20 -9.42
CA LYS A 117 14.02 21.50 -9.65
C LYS A 117 14.25 22.44 -8.48
N LEU A 118 14.10 21.97 -7.24
CA LEU A 118 14.33 22.76 -6.04
C LEU A 118 15.79 23.25 -5.97
N GLN A 119 16.76 22.37 -6.24
CA GLN A 119 18.17 22.74 -6.28
C GLN A 119 18.47 23.82 -7.34
N SER A 120 17.88 23.70 -8.54
CA SER A 120 18.06 24.71 -9.59
C SER A 120 17.46 26.06 -9.19
N GLU A 121 16.35 26.05 -8.49
CA GLU A 121 15.68 27.27 -8.01
C GLU A 121 16.49 27.98 -6.91
N ILE A 122 17.03 27.21 -5.97
CA ILE A 122 17.95 27.72 -4.94
C ILE A 122 19.20 28.35 -5.59
N GLU A 123 19.77 27.71 -6.61
CA GLU A 123 20.95 28.23 -7.29
C GLU A 123 20.66 29.54 -8.06
N ILE A 124 19.48 29.64 -8.67
CA ILE A 124 19.03 30.90 -9.30
C ILE A 124 18.89 32.00 -8.25
N GLN A 125 18.24 31.72 -7.12
CA GLN A 125 18.08 32.70 -6.04
C GLN A 125 19.44 33.13 -5.47
N LYS A 126 20.37 32.20 -5.28
CA LYS A 126 21.74 32.49 -4.83
C LYS A 126 22.44 33.45 -5.79
N ARG A 127 22.41 33.19 -7.09
CA ARG A 127 23.00 34.11 -8.11
C ARG A 127 22.34 35.51 -8.10
N HIS A 128 21.03 35.54 -7.89
CA HIS A 128 20.32 36.81 -7.80
C HIS A 128 20.77 37.63 -6.58
N LEU A 129 20.91 36.99 -5.42
CA LEU A 129 21.45 37.61 -4.20
C LEU A 129 22.89 38.10 -4.40
N GLU A 130 23.77 37.28 -4.99
CA GLU A 130 25.15 37.68 -5.32
C GLU A 130 25.17 38.90 -6.22
N THR A 131 24.28 39.00 -7.20
CA THR A 131 24.17 40.18 -8.10
C THR A 131 23.72 41.43 -7.34
N LEU A 132 22.72 41.31 -6.45
CA LEU A 132 22.26 42.42 -5.61
C LEU A 132 23.33 42.94 -4.67
N ILE A 133 24.10 42.02 -4.07
CA ILE A 133 25.23 42.37 -3.19
C ILE A 133 26.30 43.10 -4.00
N ALA A 134 26.66 42.63 -5.18
CA ALA A 134 27.65 43.29 -6.04
C ALA A 134 27.21 44.70 -6.48
N GLN A 135 25.91 44.88 -6.79
CA GLN A 135 25.34 46.18 -7.14
C GLN A 135 25.39 47.18 -5.93
N ASN A 136 25.10 46.72 -4.73
CA ASN A 136 25.17 47.51 -3.53
C ASN A 136 26.60 47.98 -3.22
N TYR A 137 27.60 47.08 -3.36
CA TYR A 137 29.01 47.47 -3.21
C TYR A 137 29.47 48.47 -4.25
N SER A 138 29.00 48.38 -5.50
CA SER A 138 29.34 49.33 -6.57
C SER A 138 28.72 50.70 -6.32
N THR A 139 27.52 50.75 -5.73
CA THR A 139 26.82 52.04 -5.44
C THR A 139 27.42 52.74 -4.21
N GLN A 140 27.94 51.98 -3.23
CA GLN A 140 28.63 52.56 -2.08
C GLN A 140 30.00 53.15 -2.46
N ASN A 141 30.76 52.47 -3.33
CA ASN A 141 32.06 52.99 -3.78
C ASN A 141 31.95 54.26 -4.65
N ASN A 142 30.84 54.47 -5.37
CA ASN A 142 30.59 55.72 -6.10
C ASN A 142 30.11 56.86 -5.24
N LYS A 143 29.79 56.62 -3.95
CA LYS A 143 29.36 57.67 -2.98
C LYS A 143 30.50 58.15 -2.08
N LEU A 144 31.71 57.61 -2.23
CA LEU A 144 32.89 57.96 -1.43
C LEU A 144 33.80 59.06 -2.05
N VAL A 145 33.23 59.96 -2.88
CA VAL A 145 33.92 61.19 -3.29
C VAL A 145 33.03 62.41 -3.01
N SER A 146 32.85 62.70 -1.76
CA SER A 146 32.57 64.02 -1.24
C SER A 146 32.87 63.99 0.26
N THR A 147 34.09 64.43 0.59
CA THR A 147 34.53 64.83 1.91
C THR A 147 33.75 66.03 2.31
N GLU A 148 32.81 65.90 3.26
CA GLU A 148 32.48 66.84 4.30
C GLU A 148 31.26 66.31 5.07
N ASP A 149 31.42 66.24 6.38
CA ASP A 149 30.56 65.79 7.43
C ASP A 149 30.84 64.29 7.89
N ILE A 150 31.70 64.22 8.89
CA ILE A 150 31.86 63.05 9.74
C ILE A 150 30.71 63.13 10.75
N PRO A 151 29.64 62.30 10.61
CA PRO A 151 28.70 62.05 11.71
C PRO A 151 29.39 61.21 12.77
N GLU A 152 29.08 61.44 14.04
CA GLU A 152 29.51 60.63 15.19
C GLU A 152 29.37 59.12 14.89
N PRO A 153 30.22 58.25 15.48
CA PRO A 153 30.19 56.81 15.21
C PRO A 153 28.81 56.25 15.61
N THR A 154 27.96 56.07 14.61
CA THR A 154 26.74 55.34 14.79
C THR A 154 27.14 53.92 15.25
N LYS A 155 26.62 53.46 16.40
CA LYS A 155 26.80 52.13 16.91
C LYS A 155 26.57 51.14 15.76
N GLN A 156 27.61 50.45 15.36
CA GLN A 156 27.49 49.33 14.40
C GLN A 156 27.03 48.09 15.18
N TYR A 157 25.88 47.60 14.84
CA TYR A 157 25.40 46.35 15.36
C TYR A 157 25.77 45.21 14.39
N ASP A 158 26.25 44.10 14.93
CA ASP A 158 26.57 42.90 14.16
C ASP A 158 25.28 42.18 13.70
N PHE A 159 24.26 42.25 14.54
CA PHE A 159 22.96 41.61 14.28
C PHE A 159 21.79 42.54 14.64
N PHE A 160 20.72 42.40 13.85
CA PHE A 160 19.42 43.00 14.15
C PHE A 160 18.39 41.88 14.26
N ILE A 161 17.75 41.74 15.44
CA ILE A 161 16.73 40.71 15.69
C ILE A 161 15.35 41.33 15.47
N SER A 162 14.68 40.98 14.38
CA SER A 162 13.28 41.32 14.14
C SER A 162 12.36 40.29 14.78
N HIS A 163 11.42 40.70 15.61
CA HIS A 163 10.53 39.83 16.34
C HIS A 163 9.12 40.38 16.48
N ALA A 164 8.11 39.53 16.71
CA ALA A 164 6.79 39.94 17.18
C ALA A 164 6.85 40.31 18.66
N SER A 165 5.94 41.18 19.10
CA SER A 165 5.93 41.70 20.49
C SER A 165 5.78 40.60 21.54
N GLU A 166 5.15 39.49 21.15
CA GLU A 166 4.84 38.32 22.00
C GLU A 166 6.08 37.46 22.27
N ASP A 167 7.06 37.45 21.35
CA ASP A 167 8.27 36.59 21.45
C ASP A 167 9.40 37.27 22.23
N LYS A 168 9.22 38.53 22.67
CA LYS A 168 10.29 39.37 23.20
C LYS A 168 10.88 38.81 24.50
N ASP A 169 10.07 38.33 25.38
CA ASP A 169 10.48 37.88 26.72
C ASP A 169 10.90 36.43 26.78
N ASP A 170 10.40 35.57 25.88
CA ASP A 170 10.63 34.13 25.92
C ASP A 170 11.86 33.68 25.13
N ILE A 171 12.12 34.27 23.95
CA ILE A 171 13.20 33.78 23.06
C ILE A 171 14.19 34.88 22.71
N VAL A 172 13.71 36.11 22.45
CA VAL A 172 14.53 37.18 21.89
C VAL A 172 15.54 37.69 22.91
N ARG A 173 15.13 37.84 24.17
CA ARG A 173 16.00 38.27 25.25
C ARG A 173 17.16 37.32 25.49
N ASP A 174 16.89 36.02 25.59
CA ASP A 174 17.89 35.00 25.82
C ASP A 174 18.86 34.91 24.65
N LEU A 175 18.34 35.02 23.40
CA LEU A 175 19.17 35.00 22.20
C LEU A 175 20.09 36.23 22.13
N ALA A 176 19.55 37.44 22.42
CA ALA A 176 20.34 38.68 22.44
C ALA A 176 21.43 38.61 23.52
N GLU A 177 21.13 38.06 24.69
CA GLU A 177 22.10 37.89 25.77
C GLU A 177 23.19 36.87 25.39
N ALA A 178 22.83 35.75 24.77
CA ALA A 178 23.78 34.78 24.27
C ALA A 178 24.71 35.36 23.20
N LEU A 179 24.21 36.17 22.29
CA LEU A 179 25.03 36.84 21.27
C LEU A 179 25.97 37.85 21.89
N ARG A 180 25.52 38.67 22.85
CA ARG A 180 26.37 39.62 23.56
C ARG A 180 27.47 38.91 24.36
N ASN A 181 27.17 37.82 25.01
CA ASN A 181 28.13 37.03 25.74
C ASN A 181 29.22 36.38 24.85
N ASN A 182 28.93 36.24 23.55
CA ASN A 182 29.89 35.77 22.54
C ASN A 182 30.59 36.95 21.80
N GLY A 183 30.42 38.21 22.28
CA GLY A 183 31.16 39.35 21.77
C GLY A 183 30.54 40.09 20.59
N PHE A 184 29.28 39.80 20.28
CA PHE A 184 28.54 40.48 19.21
C PHE A 184 27.74 41.68 19.75
N GLU A 185 27.65 42.76 18.98
CA GLU A 185 26.77 43.87 19.26
C GLU A 185 25.39 43.63 18.63
N VAL A 186 24.33 43.59 19.48
CA VAL A 186 22.95 43.28 19.09
C VAL A 186 22.01 44.37 19.58
#